data_42c858950938e40ae3c05d23c67c8579
#
_entry.id   42c858950938e40ae3c05d23c67c8579
#
_cell.length_a   1.000
_cell.length_b   1.000
_cell.length_c   1.000
_cell.angle_alpha   90.00
_cell.angle_beta   90.00
_cell.angle_gamma   90.00
#
_symmetry.space_group_name_H-M   'P 1'
#
loop_
_entity.id
_entity.type
_entity.pdbx_description
1 polymer ?
#
loop_
_entity_poly.entity_id
_entity_poly.type
_entity_poly.pdbx_seq_one_letter_code
_entity_poly.pdbx_strand_id
1 'polypeptide(L)'
;MSARIILVRHGRSAHVHTGWIDAAGFQRWRDAYDAAGLLPGERPPSALRALATQAGAVVASDLPRARASAELLLPGGEIATSALLRELEQPALPLGNARAPLAVWALAIGLRKAYGALRAEPPPAAHQRQAAEAAEWLIGLAAQRGSVLAVTHGWLRELLAQALAERRWRREHVSGRYAHWSAWTLTDGRRSGS
;
A
#
# COMPACT_ATOMS: atom_id res chain seq x y z
N MET A 1 -18.24 13.25 -14.46
CA MET A 1 -17.97 12.40 -13.27
C MET A 1 -16.68 12.88 -12.61
N SER A 2 -16.62 12.93 -11.28
CA SER A 2 -15.41 13.30 -10.52
C SER A 2 -14.35 12.21 -10.69
N ALA A 3 -13.08 12.60 -10.87
CA ALA A 3 -11.96 11.65 -10.95
C ALA A 3 -11.82 10.88 -9.63
N ARG A 4 -11.47 9.59 -9.70
CA ARG A 4 -11.37 8.71 -8.52
C ARG A 4 -10.03 7.97 -8.47
N ILE A 5 -9.47 7.86 -7.27
CA ILE A 5 -8.31 7.03 -6.97
C ILE A 5 -8.73 6.00 -5.91
N ILE A 6 -8.53 4.71 -6.20
CA ILE A 6 -8.86 3.60 -5.31
C ILE A 6 -7.55 2.96 -4.89
N LEU A 7 -7.16 3.12 -3.63
CA LEU A 7 -5.93 2.55 -3.06
C LEU A 7 -6.25 1.21 -2.40
N VAL A 8 -5.72 0.14 -2.93
CA VAL A 8 -5.97 -1.23 -2.48
C VAL A 8 -4.72 -1.81 -1.81
N ARG A 9 -4.86 -2.43 -0.64
CA ARG A 9 -3.80 -3.24 -0.07
C ARG A 9 -3.81 -4.62 -0.71
N HIS A 10 -2.63 -5.12 -1.13
CA HIS A 10 -2.47 -6.47 -1.69
C HIS A 10 -3.07 -7.58 -0.80
N GLY A 11 -3.34 -8.74 -1.36
CA GLY A 11 -3.76 -9.96 -0.65
C GLY A 11 -2.68 -10.52 0.27
N ARG A 12 -2.97 -11.60 1.00
CA ARG A 12 -2.00 -12.21 1.93
C ARG A 12 -0.78 -12.74 1.18
N SER A 13 0.41 -12.47 1.72
CA SER A 13 1.67 -13.00 1.19
C SER A 13 1.80 -14.49 1.50
N ALA A 14 2.43 -15.23 0.59
CA ALA A 14 2.81 -16.62 0.81
C ALA A 14 3.96 -16.77 1.83
N HIS A 15 4.69 -15.70 2.13
CA HIS A 15 5.80 -15.76 3.08
C HIS A 15 5.28 -15.76 4.51
N VAL A 16 5.40 -16.92 5.15
CA VAL A 16 5.07 -17.14 6.55
C VAL A 16 6.38 -17.39 7.30
N HIS A 17 6.57 -16.72 8.42
CA HIS A 17 7.73 -16.93 9.29
C HIS A 17 7.28 -17.42 10.66
N THR A 18 7.97 -18.44 11.15
CA THR A 18 7.83 -18.96 12.51
C THR A 18 9.20 -18.95 13.18
N GLY A 19 9.22 -18.60 14.46
CA GLY A 19 10.45 -18.62 15.26
C GLY A 19 10.96 -17.23 15.67
N TRP A 20 12.17 -17.21 16.24
CA TRP A 20 12.84 -16.04 16.80
C TRP A 20 13.90 -15.54 15.85
N ILE A 21 13.92 -14.24 15.57
CA ILE A 21 14.89 -13.58 14.70
C ILE A 21 15.53 -12.39 15.41
N ASP A 22 16.79 -12.15 15.09
CA ASP A 22 17.52 -10.92 15.43
C ASP A 22 17.34 -9.84 14.34
N ALA A 23 18.02 -8.71 14.46
CA ALA A 23 17.94 -7.61 13.50
C ALA A 23 18.34 -8.04 12.06
N ALA A 24 19.41 -8.83 11.93
CA ALA A 24 19.83 -9.35 10.63
C ALA A 24 18.82 -10.36 10.06
N GLY A 25 18.25 -11.21 10.92
CA GLY A 25 17.17 -12.12 10.58
C GLY A 25 15.90 -11.37 10.13
N PHE A 26 15.60 -10.24 10.77
CA PHE A 26 14.48 -9.40 10.37
C PHE A 26 14.70 -8.80 8.97
N GLN A 27 15.92 -8.36 8.64
CA GLN A 27 16.23 -7.88 7.29
C GLN A 27 16.08 -9.00 6.25
N ARG A 28 16.67 -10.17 6.49
CA ARG A 28 16.51 -11.34 5.58
C ARG A 28 15.02 -11.74 5.41
N TRP A 29 14.26 -11.66 6.51
CA TRP A 29 12.81 -11.91 6.45
C TRP A 29 12.11 -10.89 5.54
N ARG A 30 12.45 -9.62 5.63
CA ARG A 30 11.88 -8.57 4.75
C ARG A 30 12.18 -8.82 3.29
N ASP A 31 13.44 -9.15 2.99
CA ASP A 31 13.86 -9.42 1.60
C ASP A 31 13.09 -10.61 1.03
N ALA A 32 12.94 -11.68 1.82
CA ALA A 32 12.14 -12.85 1.46
C ALA A 32 10.63 -12.51 1.34
N TYR A 33 10.10 -11.66 2.22
CA TYR A 33 8.72 -11.19 2.13
C TYR A 33 8.47 -10.35 0.87
N ASP A 34 9.44 -9.53 0.46
CA ASP A 34 9.34 -8.72 -0.75
C ASP A 34 9.45 -9.56 -2.02
N ALA A 35 10.22 -10.63 -2.00
CA ALA A 35 10.31 -11.60 -3.08
C ALA A 35 9.10 -12.54 -3.18
N ALA A 36 8.27 -12.63 -2.13
CA ALA A 36 7.15 -13.58 -2.08
C ALA A 36 5.91 -13.08 -2.85
N GLY A 37 5.23 -14.02 -3.49
CA GLY A 37 3.92 -13.83 -4.10
C GLY A 37 2.76 -13.90 -3.09
N LEU A 38 1.56 -14.15 -3.61
CA LEU A 38 0.34 -14.35 -2.81
C LEU A 38 0.28 -15.76 -2.20
N LEU A 39 -0.38 -15.85 -1.06
CA LEU A 39 -0.76 -17.12 -0.47
C LEU A 39 -1.61 -17.93 -1.47
N PRO A 40 -1.31 -19.22 -1.70
CA PRO A 40 -2.14 -20.06 -2.55
C PRO A 40 -3.61 -20.05 -2.12
N GLY A 41 -4.51 -19.93 -3.10
CA GLY A 41 -5.94 -19.87 -2.85
C GLY A 41 -6.49 -18.50 -2.42
N GLU A 42 -5.66 -17.46 -2.36
CA GLU A 42 -6.14 -16.08 -2.14
C GLU A 42 -7.19 -15.68 -3.17
N ARG A 43 -8.25 -15.04 -2.71
CA ARG A 43 -9.32 -14.53 -3.57
C ARG A 43 -9.70 -13.12 -3.14
N PRO A 44 -9.72 -12.15 -4.07
CA PRO A 44 -10.21 -10.82 -3.77
C PRO A 44 -11.73 -10.82 -3.55
N PRO A 45 -12.26 -9.93 -2.69
CA PRO A 45 -13.69 -9.69 -2.56
C PRO A 45 -14.34 -9.36 -3.92
N SER A 46 -15.54 -9.88 -4.18
CA SER A 46 -16.26 -9.65 -5.44
C SER A 46 -16.52 -8.16 -5.71
N ALA A 47 -16.86 -7.39 -4.66
CA ALA A 47 -17.04 -5.95 -4.77
C ALA A 47 -15.75 -5.24 -5.24
N LEU A 48 -14.57 -5.68 -4.79
CA LEU A 48 -13.29 -5.10 -5.21
C LEU A 48 -12.96 -5.46 -6.66
N ARG A 49 -13.30 -6.67 -7.10
CA ARG A 49 -13.18 -7.06 -8.52
C ARG A 49 -14.08 -6.20 -9.41
N ALA A 50 -15.32 -5.95 -8.99
CA ALA A 50 -16.23 -5.07 -9.71
C ALA A 50 -15.66 -3.65 -9.82
N LEU A 51 -15.04 -3.11 -8.78
CA LEU A 51 -14.35 -1.81 -8.82
C LEU A 51 -13.17 -1.83 -9.81
N ALA A 52 -12.38 -2.92 -9.85
CA ALA A 52 -11.26 -3.05 -10.77
C ALA A 52 -11.73 -3.10 -12.24
N THR A 53 -12.82 -3.83 -12.52
CA THR A 53 -13.40 -3.90 -13.87
C THR A 53 -13.95 -2.55 -14.36
N GLN A 54 -14.43 -1.69 -13.43
CA GLN A 54 -14.97 -0.36 -13.75
C GLN A 54 -13.90 0.74 -13.74
N ALA A 55 -12.69 0.44 -13.28
CA ALA A 55 -11.62 1.43 -13.24
C ALA A 55 -11.11 1.73 -14.66
N GLY A 56 -10.87 3.02 -14.94
CA GLY A 56 -10.28 3.45 -16.21
C GLY A 56 -8.82 3.01 -16.39
N ALA A 57 -8.12 2.72 -15.28
CA ALA A 57 -6.81 2.08 -15.26
C ALA A 57 -6.63 1.26 -13.98
N VAL A 58 -5.90 0.14 -14.09
CA VAL A 58 -5.43 -0.64 -12.93
C VAL A 58 -3.91 -0.62 -12.93
N VAL A 59 -3.33 -0.24 -11.78
CA VAL A 59 -1.89 -0.18 -11.60
C VAL A 59 -1.49 -0.91 -10.32
N ALA A 60 -0.25 -1.35 -10.23
CA ALA A 60 0.23 -2.08 -9.06
C ALA A 60 1.68 -1.72 -8.70
N SER A 61 2.05 -1.94 -7.44
CA SER A 61 3.45 -2.11 -7.08
C SER A 61 4.05 -3.25 -7.90
N ASP A 62 5.30 -3.13 -8.26
CA ASP A 62 6.05 -4.16 -8.99
C ASP A 62 6.47 -5.35 -8.10
N LEU A 63 6.22 -5.30 -6.78
CA LEU A 63 6.44 -6.44 -5.90
C LEU A 63 5.46 -7.60 -6.22
N PRO A 64 5.94 -8.86 -6.20
CA PRO A 64 5.19 -10.03 -6.70
C PRO A 64 3.77 -10.16 -6.11
N ARG A 65 3.61 -9.95 -4.79
CA ARG A 65 2.29 -10.04 -4.12
C ARG A 65 1.29 -8.98 -4.59
N ALA A 66 1.77 -7.77 -4.93
CA ALA A 66 0.90 -6.71 -5.41
C ALA A 66 0.52 -6.92 -6.88
N ARG A 67 1.46 -7.35 -7.72
CA ARG A 67 1.20 -7.74 -9.11
C ARG A 67 0.18 -8.87 -9.19
N ALA A 68 0.42 -9.97 -8.48
CA ALA A 68 -0.50 -11.10 -8.45
C ALA A 68 -1.88 -10.70 -7.88
N SER A 69 -1.93 -9.76 -6.92
CA SER A 69 -3.21 -9.21 -6.45
C SER A 69 -3.96 -8.46 -7.55
N ALA A 70 -3.27 -7.64 -8.34
CA ALA A 70 -3.89 -6.91 -9.44
C ALA A 70 -4.37 -7.86 -10.55
N GLU A 71 -3.60 -8.90 -10.86
CA GLU A 71 -3.98 -9.95 -11.82
C GLU A 71 -5.25 -10.72 -11.38
N LEU A 72 -5.41 -10.98 -10.07
CA LEU A 72 -6.64 -11.58 -9.54
C LEU A 72 -7.83 -10.61 -9.57
N LEU A 73 -7.61 -9.30 -9.47
CA LEU A 73 -8.65 -8.28 -9.55
C LEU A 73 -9.12 -8.07 -10.98
N LEU A 74 -8.21 -8.08 -11.95
CA LEU A 74 -8.49 -7.85 -13.37
C LEU A 74 -7.78 -8.92 -14.23
N PRO A 75 -8.30 -10.16 -14.25
CA PRO A 75 -7.70 -11.24 -15.04
C PRO A 75 -7.64 -10.91 -16.53
N GLY A 76 -6.46 -11.02 -17.13
CA GLY A 76 -6.24 -10.73 -18.54
C GLY A 76 -6.30 -9.24 -18.92
N GLY A 77 -6.48 -8.35 -17.95
CA GLY A 77 -6.45 -6.91 -18.18
C GLY A 77 -5.04 -6.32 -18.25
N GLU A 78 -4.95 -5.12 -18.75
CA GLU A 78 -3.70 -4.35 -18.76
C GLU A 78 -3.42 -3.80 -17.35
N ILE A 79 -2.25 -4.12 -16.81
CA ILE A 79 -1.80 -3.69 -15.47
C ILE A 79 -0.42 -3.06 -15.60
N ALA A 80 -0.34 -1.76 -15.43
CA ALA A 80 0.94 -1.08 -15.34
C ALA A 80 1.54 -1.24 -13.94
N THR A 81 2.85 -1.43 -13.86
CA THR A 81 3.54 -1.56 -12.57
C THR A 81 4.52 -0.41 -12.33
N SER A 82 4.69 -0.03 -11.06
CA SER A 82 5.62 1.03 -10.67
C SER A 82 6.27 0.76 -9.33
N ALA A 83 7.57 1.00 -9.25
CA ALA A 83 8.33 0.99 -8.00
C ALA A 83 7.87 2.08 -7.01
N LEU A 84 7.24 3.15 -7.48
CA LEU A 84 6.64 4.19 -6.62
C LEU A 84 5.57 3.64 -5.67
N LEU A 85 4.94 2.51 -6.03
CA LEU A 85 3.93 1.85 -5.21
C LEU A 85 4.48 0.76 -4.28
N ARG A 86 5.81 0.57 -4.20
CA ARG A 86 6.44 -0.38 -3.25
C ARG A 86 6.19 0.04 -1.81
N GLU A 87 6.21 -0.95 -0.89
CA GLU A 87 6.15 -0.69 0.54
C GLU A 87 7.33 0.16 1.01
N LEU A 88 7.07 1.03 1.98
CA LEU A 88 8.10 1.89 2.54
C LEU A 88 9.16 1.06 3.27
N GLU A 89 10.42 1.41 3.05
CA GLU A 89 11.51 0.79 3.78
C GLU A 89 11.39 1.06 5.29
N GLN A 90 11.50 -0.01 6.06
CA GLN A 90 11.47 0.11 7.51
C GLN A 90 12.90 0.05 8.03
N PRO A 91 13.38 1.08 8.74
CA PRO A 91 14.69 1.03 9.35
C PRO A 91 14.73 -0.11 10.38
N ALA A 92 15.83 -0.85 10.39
CA ALA A 92 16.06 -1.85 11.43
C ALA A 92 15.98 -1.19 12.82
N LEU A 93 15.31 -1.86 13.75
CA LEU A 93 15.29 -1.41 15.14
C LEU A 93 16.66 -1.69 15.76
N PRO A 94 17.21 -0.78 16.59
CA PRO A 94 18.51 -0.95 17.22
C PRO A 94 18.42 -1.92 18.41
N LEU A 95 17.98 -3.15 18.17
CA LEU A 95 17.84 -4.19 19.20
C LEU A 95 19.10 -5.05 19.35
N GLY A 96 20.18 -4.70 18.65
CA GLY A 96 21.43 -5.46 18.68
C GLY A 96 21.21 -6.93 18.30
N ASN A 97 21.76 -7.84 19.07
CA ASN A 97 21.63 -9.29 18.88
C ASN A 97 20.41 -9.91 19.59
N ALA A 98 19.52 -9.09 20.14
CA ALA A 98 18.30 -9.59 20.77
C ALA A 98 17.43 -10.34 19.74
N ARG A 99 16.99 -11.54 20.14
CA ARG A 99 16.09 -12.36 19.30
C ARG A 99 14.67 -12.25 19.83
N ALA A 100 13.71 -12.11 18.92
CA ALA A 100 12.29 -12.02 19.24
C ALA A 100 11.45 -12.65 18.13
N PRO A 101 10.22 -13.10 18.45
CA PRO A 101 9.24 -13.46 17.43
C PRO A 101 8.90 -12.27 16.50
N LEU A 102 8.51 -12.55 15.26
CA LEU A 102 8.15 -11.52 14.28
C LEU A 102 7.06 -10.56 14.80
N ALA A 103 6.10 -11.08 15.58
CA ALA A 103 5.05 -10.26 16.18
C ALA A 103 5.59 -9.17 17.13
N VAL A 104 6.66 -9.45 17.86
CA VAL A 104 7.33 -8.47 18.73
C VAL A 104 8.04 -7.40 17.90
N TRP A 105 8.68 -7.78 16.80
CA TRP A 105 9.25 -6.83 15.84
C TRP A 105 8.19 -5.92 15.24
N ALA A 106 7.07 -6.49 14.80
CA ALA A 106 5.96 -5.73 14.24
C ALA A 106 5.37 -4.75 15.28
N LEU A 107 5.20 -5.20 16.54
CA LEU A 107 4.72 -4.35 17.64
C LEU A 107 5.71 -3.20 17.93
N ALA A 108 7.00 -3.49 18.04
CA ALA A 108 8.02 -2.48 18.32
C ALA A 108 8.11 -1.42 17.20
N ILE A 109 8.01 -1.83 15.95
CA ILE A 109 7.93 -0.93 14.80
C ILE A 109 6.65 -0.07 14.87
N GLY A 110 5.51 -0.67 15.19
CA GLY A 110 4.24 0.04 15.37
C GLY A 110 4.29 1.05 16.50
N LEU A 111 4.86 0.69 17.66
CA LEU A 111 5.05 1.60 18.80
C LEU A 111 5.99 2.77 18.47
N ARG A 112 7.09 2.51 17.76
CA ARG A 112 8.01 3.56 17.31
C ARG A 112 7.28 4.56 16.39
N LYS A 113 6.46 4.06 15.45
CA LYS A 113 5.66 4.89 14.56
C LYS A 113 4.64 5.73 15.33
N ALA A 114 3.91 5.11 16.27
CA ALA A 114 2.95 5.82 17.13
C ALA A 114 3.63 6.89 17.98
N TYR A 115 4.80 6.60 18.54
CA TYR A 115 5.57 7.56 19.30
C TYR A 115 6.04 8.76 18.47
N GLY A 116 6.54 8.53 17.24
CA GLY A 116 6.88 9.60 16.30
C GLY A 116 5.67 10.45 15.94
N ALA A 117 4.52 9.82 15.70
CA ALA A 117 3.27 10.54 15.43
C ALA A 117 2.82 11.40 16.61
N LEU A 118 2.94 10.91 17.87
CA LEU A 118 2.64 11.68 19.07
C LEU A 118 3.56 12.91 19.24
N ARG A 119 4.78 12.84 18.72
CA ARG A 119 5.75 13.93 18.72
C ARG A 119 5.64 14.83 17.49
N ALA A 120 4.69 14.58 16.61
CA ALA A 120 4.57 15.24 15.31
C ALA A 120 5.87 15.17 14.48
N GLU A 121 6.65 14.10 14.66
CA GLU A 121 7.85 13.86 13.87
C GLU A 121 7.45 13.54 12.42
N PRO A 122 7.98 14.27 11.43
CA PRO A 122 7.65 13.99 10.05
C PRO A 122 8.21 12.61 9.62
N PRO A 123 7.53 11.90 8.71
CA PRO A 123 8.10 10.69 8.11
C PRO A 123 9.46 10.98 7.46
N PRO A 124 10.33 9.99 7.26
CA PRO A 124 11.59 10.15 6.53
C PRO A 124 11.39 10.84 5.19
N ALA A 125 12.27 11.78 4.83
CA ALA A 125 12.14 12.57 3.60
C ALA A 125 12.05 11.72 2.33
N ALA A 126 12.73 10.56 2.30
CA ALA A 126 12.63 9.61 1.18
C ALA A 126 11.20 9.04 1.04
N HIS A 127 10.54 8.72 2.15
CA HIS A 127 9.16 8.21 2.16
C HIS A 127 8.17 9.29 1.71
N GLN A 128 8.38 10.53 2.16
CA GLN A 128 7.54 11.67 1.73
C GLN A 128 7.67 11.90 0.22
N ARG A 129 8.88 11.89 -0.32
CA ARG A 129 9.12 12.02 -1.77
C ARG A 129 8.44 10.90 -2.55
N GLN A 130 8.65 9.63 -2.15
CA GLN A 130 8.01 8.49 -2.81
C GLN A 130 6.48 8.63 -2.83
N ALA A 131 5.86 8.99 -1.71
CA ALA A 131 4.43 9.18 -1.63
C ALA A 131 3.94 10.37 -2.47
N ALA A 132 4.69 11.48 -2.51
CA ALA A 132 4.38 12.64 -3.33
C ALA A 132 4.44 12.32 -4.83
N GLU A 133 5.51 11.65 -5.29
CA GLU A 133 5.67 11.22 -6.68
C GLU A 133 4.60 10.22 -7.10
N ALA A 134 4.28 9.25 -6.23
CA ALA A 134 3.19 8.31 -6.46
C ALA A 134 1.83 9.01 -6.56
N ALA A 135 1.58 10.03 -5.69
CA ALA A 135 0.35 10.81 -5.74
C ALA A 135 0.21 11.57 -7.06
N GLU A 136 1.26 12.26 -7.52
CA GLU A 136 1.24 12.98 -8.80
C GLU A 136 0.98 12.04 -9.98
N TRP A 137 1.65 10.88 -9.99
CA TRP A 137 1.43 9.88 -11.03
C TRP A 137 -0.02 9.38 -11.06
N LEU A 138 -0.59 9.04 -9.91
CA LEU A 138 -1.98 8.56 -9.81
C LEU A 138 -2.99 9.65 -10.16
N ILE A 139 -2.74 10.91 -9.78
CA ILE A 139 -3.58 12.06 -10.17
C ILE A 139 -3.57 12.23 -11.69
N GLY A 140 -2.39 12.17 -12.31
CA GLY A 140 -2.27 12.24 -13.78
C GLY A 140 -3.06 11.14 -14.48
N LEU A 141 -2.96 9.90 -14.00
CA LEU A 141 -3.74 8.77 -14.53
C LEU A 141 -5.25 8.97 -14.33
N ALA A 142 -5.67 9.39 -13.14
CA ALA A 142 -7.08 9.62 -12.85
C ALA A 142 -7.66 10.77 -13.69
N ALA A 143 -6.86 11.79 -13.99
CA ALA A 143 -7.28 12.88 -14.88
C ALA A 143 -7.47 12.40 -16.32
N GLN A 144 -6.63 11.49 -16.82
CA GLN A 144 -6.67 10.95 -18.17
C GLN A 144 -7.75 9.88 -18.36
N ARG A 145 -7.95 9.02 -17.35
CA ARG A 145 -8.75 7.79 -17.41
C ARG A 145 -10.06 7.87 -16.61
N GLY A 146 -10.32 8.98 -15.92
CA GLY A 146 -11.48 9.16 -15.04
C GLY A 146 -11.37 8.46 -13.70
N SER A 147 -10.75 7.28 -13.64
CA SER A 147 -10.49 6.57 -12.38
C SER A 147 -9.27 5.65 -12.49
N VAL A 148 -8.59 5.45 -11.35
CA VAL A 148 -7.46 4.52 -11.24
C VAL A 148 -7.59 3.68 -9.97
N LEU A 149 -7.36 2.36 -10.10
CA LEU A 149 -7.23 1.44 -8.98
C LEU A 149 -5.77 1.07 -8.85
N ALA A 150 -5.18 1.38 -7.69
CA ALA A 150 -3.77 1.15 -7.40
C ALA A 150 -3.60 0.10 -6.29
N VAL A 151 -2.99 -1.04 -6.63
CA VAL A 151 -2.64 -2.09 -5.66
C VAL A 151 -1.27 -1.79 -5.07
N THR A 152 -1.25 -1.55 -3.77
CA THR A 152 -0.07 -1.15 -3.02
C THR A 152 0.00 -1.84 -1.65
N HIS A 153 0.70 -1.28 -0.70
CA HIS A 153 1.03 -1.85 0.61
C HIS A 153 0.47 -1.00 1.76
N GLY A 154 0.52 -1.55 2.97
CA GLY A 154 -0.16 -0.94 4.12
C GLY A 154 0.36 0.43 4.50
N TRP A 155 1.67 0.61 4.59
CA TRP A 155 2.27 1.84 5.10
C TRP A 155 2.40 2.92 4.03
N LEU A 156 2.80 2.54 2.81
CA LEU A 156 2.79 3.50 1.71
C LEU A 156 1.37 4.04 1.48
N ARG A 157 0.34 3.21 1.55
CA ARG A 157 -1.03 3.64 1.34
C ARG A 157 -1.47 4.76 2.29
N GLU A 158 -1.04 4.71 3.56
CA GLU A 158 -1.33 5.77 4.53
C GLU A 158 -0.67 7.09 4.13
N LEU A 159 0.63 7.04 3.83
CA LEU A 159 1.38 8.23 3.47
C LEU A 159 0.94 8.80 2.11
N LEU A 160 0.60 7.91 1.18
CA LEU A 160 0.04 8.27 -0.12
C LEU A 160 -1.34 8.95 0.02
N ALA A 161 -2.19 8.45 0.93
CA ALA A 161 -3.48 9.10 1.20
C ALA A 161 -3.31 10.49 1.83
N GLN A 162 -2.28 10.70 2.66
CA GLN A 162 -1.93 12.02 3.19
C GLN A 162 -1.45 12.95 2.06
N ALA A 163 -0.52 12.48 1.21
CA ALA A 163 -0.03 13.25 0.07
C ALA A 163 -1.15 13.64 -0.92
N LEU A 164 -2.13 12.76 -1.11
CA LEU A 164 -3.34 13.05 -1.89
C LEU A 164 -4.24 14.08 -1.19
N ALA A 165 -4.39 14.00 0.14
CA ALA A 165 -5.19 14.98 0.90
C ALA A 165 -4.60 16.40 0.84
N GLU A 166 -3.27 16.54 0.87
CA GLU A 166 -2.56 17.82 0.65
C GLU A 166 -2.88 18.43 -0.73
N ARG A 167 -3.20 17.58 -1.71
CA ARG A 167 -3.62 17.94 -3.07
C ARG A 167 -5.13 18.06 -3.24
N ARG A 168 -5.87 18.19 -2.13
CA ARG A 168 -7.33 18.33 -2.05
C ARG A 168 -8.13 17.11 -2.48
N TRP A 169 -7.52 15.93 -2.52
CA TRP A 169 -8.26 14.68 -2.67
C TRP A 169 -8.88 14.27 -1.34
N ARG A 170 -10.17 13.94 -1.33
CA ARG A 170 -10.90 13.59 -0.12
C ARG A 170 -11.21 12.10 -0.11
N ARG A 171 -10.93 11.47 1.02
CA ARG A 171 -11.29 10.06 1.23
C ARG A 171 -12.77 9.95 1.54
N GLU A 172 -13.55 9.30 0.64
CA GLU A 172 -14.99 9.14 0.78
C GLU A 172 -15.37 7.79 1.41
N HIS A 173 -14.64 6.72 1.08
CA HIS A 173 -14.98 5.38 1.52
C HIS A 173 -13.75 4.61 1.97
N VAL A 174 -13.92 3.83 3.06
CA VAL A 174 -12.91 2.92 3.62
C VAL A 174 -13.52 1.56 3.84
N SER A 175 -13.01 0.56 3.13
CA SER A 175 -13.35 -0.85 3.35
C SER A 175 -12.18 -1.57 4.01
N GLY A 176 -12.47 -2.31 5.08
CA GLY A 176 -11.51 -3.21 5.73
C GLY A 176 -10.30 -2.53 6.40
N ARG A 177 -10.32 -1.25 6.59
CA ARG A 177 -9.30 -0.41 7.24
C ARG A 177 -7.85 -0.79 6.87
N TYR A 178 -7.20 -1.69 7.63
CA TYR A 178 -5.83 -2.15 7.42
C TYR A 178 -5.72 -3.62 6.98
N ALA A 179 -6.83 -4.31 6.80
CA ALA A 179 -6.82 -5.70 6.36
C ALA A 179 -6.26 -5.86 4.93
N HIS A 180 -5.79 -7.04 4.58
CA HIS A 180 -5.54 -7.40 3.19
C HIS A 180 -6.82 -7.22 2.37
N TRP A 181 -6.71 -6.85 1.10
CA TRP A 181 -7.82 -6.52 0.22
C TRP A 181 -8.67 -5.33 0.67
N SER A 182 -8.24 -4.58 1.69
CA SER A 182 -8.91 -3.33 2.05
C SER A 182 -8.71 -2.26 0.98
N ALA A 183 -9.73 -1.43 0.77
CA ALA A 183 -9.72 -0.38 -0.25
C ALA A 183 -10.13 0.97 0.33
N TRP A 184 -9.46 2.03 -0.11
CA TRP A 184 -9.78 3.42 0.21
C TRP A 184 -10.07 4.16 -1.09
N THR A 185 -11.26 4.71 -1.22
CA THR A 185 -11.64 5.52 -2.37
C THR A 185 -11.46 7.00 -2.05
N LEU A 186 -10.74 7.69 -2.91
CA LEU A 186 -10.54 9.13 -2.85
C LEU A 186 -11.08 9.80 -4.12
N THR A 187 -11.64 11.00 -3.96
CA THR A 187 -12.18 11.81 -5.06
C THR A 187 -11.56 13.20 -5.07
N ASP A 188 -11.52 13.82 -6.24
CA ASP A 188 -11.03 15.19 -6.38
C ASP A 188 -12.01 16.18 -5.74
N GLY A 189 -11.61 16.78 -4.63
CA GLY A 189 -12.42 17.76 -3.90
C GLY A 189 -12.59 19.11 -4.61
N ARG A 190 -11.91 19.35 -5.74
CA ARG A 190 -12.00 20.59 -6.50
C ARG A 190 -13.28 20.69 -7.35
N ARG A 191 -13.97 19.58 -7.60
CA ARG A 191 -15.14 19.49 -8.47
C ARG A 191 -16.49 19.39 -7.74
N SER A 192 -16.53 19.58 -6.43
CA SER A 192 -17.77 19.49 -5.62
C SER A 192 -18.49 20.84 -5.44
N GLY A 193 -18.22 21.83 -6.27
CA GLY A 193 -18.71 23.20 -6.13
C GLY A 193 -19.24 23.80 -7.43
N SER A 194 -20.10 23.07 -8.14
CA SER A 194 -20.89 23.65 -9.24
C SER A 194 -22.30 23.05 -9.29
#